data_31718ec307c8ab0df5dd79aabfcfaf78
#
_entry.id   31718ec307c8ab0df5dd79aabfcfaf78
#
_cell.length_a   1.000
_cell.length_b   1.000
_cell.length_c   1.000
_cell.angle_alpha   90.00
_cell.angle_beta   90.00
_cell.angle_gamma   90.00
#
_symmetry.space_group_name_H-M   'P 1'
#
loop_
_entity.id
_entity.type
_entity.pdbx_description
1 polymer ?
#
loop_
_entity_poly.entity_id
_entity_poly.type
_entity_poly.pdbx_seq_one_letter_code
_entity_poly.pdbx_strand_id
1 'polypeptide(L)'
;MKVAIYARTSTTKDQSCERQLVELREVAENHGWVIVDEYVDEGVSGSKKSRPELDRLVQDAMSRKFDLVATLELSRLGRSVKNMCEIADLLKQKNINLFVKNQNIDTTTIVGELFFNIINSIAQYELQLTRERIVSGLENAKRKGKTLGRKTNLNSQTKKKILEMKSQNVGLKKIALETKVAVKTIREFLSTADLPQVA
;
A
#
# COMPACT_ATOMS: atom_id res chain seq x y z
N MET A 1 -8.58 -30.84 5.93
CA MET A 1 -8.09 -29.47 6.04
C MET A 1 -9.13 -28.54 5.42
N LYS A 2 -9.47 -27.43 6.09
CA LYS A 2 -10.44 -26.44 5.59
C LYS A 2 -9.73 -25.46 4.66
N VAL A 3 -10.23 -25.29 3.43
CA VAL A 3 -9.62 -24.41 2.42
C VAL A 3 -10.54 -23.25 2.05
N ALA A 4 -9.96 -22.06 1.93
CA ALA A 4 -10.56 -20.89 1.31
C ALA A 4 -9.97 -20.73 -0.10
N ILE A 5 -10.81 -20.59 -1.11
CA ILE A 5 -10.39 -20.37 -2.49
C ILE A 5 -10.44 -18.87 -2.79
N TYR A 6 -9.37 -18.32 -3.37
CA TYR A 6 -9.36 -16.95 -3.85
C TYR A 6 -9.11 -16.88 -5.35
N ALA A 7 -10.03 -16.22 -6.06
CA ALA A 7 -9.94 -15.98 -7.49
C ALA A 7 -10.09 -14.48 -7.82
N ARG A 8 -9.35 -14.00 -8.82
CA ARG A 8 -9.44 -12.60 -9.28
C ARG A 8 -9.20 -12.50 -10.78
N THR A 9 -10.04 -11.69 -11.44
CA THR A 9 -9.81 -11.28 -12.83
C THR A 9 -9.70 -9.76 -12.93
N SER A 10 -8.88 -9.30 -13.88
CA SER A 10 -8.92 -7.92 -14.35
C SER A 10 -10.04 -7.77 -15.39
N THR A 11 -10.42 -6.53 -15.72
CA THR A 11 -11.49 -6.18 -16.69
C THR A 11 -11.31 -6.69 -18.13
N THR A 12 -10.27 -7.43 -18.45
CA THR A 12 -10.04 -8.03 -19.77
C THR A 12 -10.89 -9.29 -19.94
N LYS A 13 -11.65 -9.33 -21.01
CA LYS A 13 -12.73 -10.28 -21.36
C LYS A 13 -12.34 -11.78 -21.44
N ASP A 14 -11.06 -12.14 -21.32
CA ASP A 14 -10.61 -13.51 -21.66
C ASP A 14 -10.29 -14.42 -20.46
N GLN A 15 -10.49 -13.98 -19.22
CA GLN A 15 -10.27 -14.83 -18.05
C GLN A 15 -11.46 -14.73 -17.10
N SER A 16 -12.36 -15.70 -17.14
CA SER A 16 -13.44 -15.78 -16.15
C SER A 16 -12.89 -16.29 -14.81
N CYS A 17 -13.38 -15.74 -13.70
CA CYS A 17 -13.10 -16.28 -12.37
C CYS A 17 -13.57 -17.72 -12.25
N GLU A 18 -14.64 -18.09 -12.95
CA GLU A 18 -15.19 -19.44 -12.94
C GLU A 18 -14.17 -20.52 -13.37
N ARG A 19 -13.37 -20.22 -14.40
CA ARG A 19 -12.30 -21.15 -14.79
C ARG A 19 -11.31 -21.39 -13.65
N GLN A 20 -10.92 -20.30 -12.94
CA GLN A 20 -10.01 -20.40 -11.80
C GLN A 20 -10.64 -21.22 -10.66
N LEU A 21 -11.93 -21.02 -10.39
CA LEU A 21 -12.66 -21.77 -9.38
C LEU A 21 -12.77 -23.25 -9.71
N VAL A 22 -13.11 -23.61 -10.95
CA VAL A 22 -13.18 -25.01 -11.40
C VAL A 22 -11.84 -25.70 -11.15
N GLU A 23 -10.75 -25.11 -11.62
CA GLU A 23 -9.40 -25.67 -11.43
C GLU A 23 -9.00 -25.82 -9.96
N LEU A 24 -9.41 -24.91 -9.08
CA LEU A 24 -9.09 -24.96 -7.66
C LEU A 24 -10.01 -25.92 -6.88
N ARG A 25 -11.27 -26.08 -7.32
CA ARG A 25 -12.18 -27.09 -6.78
C ARG A 25 -11.68 -28.50 -7.07
N GLU A 26 -11.21 -28.76 -8.30
CA GLU A 26 -10.58 -30.05 -8.66
C GLU A 26 -9.34 -30.35 -7.81
N VAL A 27 -8.50 -29.31 -7.56
CA VAL A 27 -7.34 -29.45 -6.67
C VAL A 27 -7.79 -29.77 -5.25
N ALA A 28 -8.79 -29.09 -4.73
CA ALA A 28 -9.30 -29.32 -3.39
C ALA A 28 -9.86 -30.75 -3.24
N GLU A 29 -10.61 -31.22 -4.23
CA GLU A 29 -11.14 -32.61 -4.29
C GLU A 29 -10.02 -33.65 -4.29
N ASN A 30 -9.01 -33.45 -5.16
CA ASN A 30 -7.87 -34.36 -5.27
C ASN A 30 -7.03 -34.47 -3.98
N HIS A 31 -7.00 -33.40 -3.17
CA HIS A 31 -6.30 -33.38 -1.90
C HIS A 31 -7.20 -33.72 -0.70
N GLY A 32 -8.48 -33.98 -0.91
CA GLY A 32 -9.44 -34.20 0.17
C GLY A 32 -9.67 -32.99 1.07
N TRP A 33 -9.55 -31.79 0.54
CA TRP A 33 -9.79 -30.54 1.29
C TRP A 33 -11.28 -30.19 1.30
N VAL A 34 -11.74 -29.60 2.40
CA VAL A 34 -13.12 -29.12 2.53
C VAL A 34 -13.12 -27.63 2.20
N ILE A 35 -13.75 -27.24 1.09
CA ILE A 35 -13.92 -25.85 0.71
C ILE A 35 -14.92 -25.21 1.67
N VAL A 36 -14.51 -24.17 2.41
CA VAL A 36 -15.36 -23.46 3.36
C VAL A 36 -15.94 -22.19 2.78
N ASP A 37 -15.22 -21.53 1.86
CA ASP A 37 -15.71 -20.32 1.18
C ASP A 37 -14.89 -20.05 -0.09
N GLU A 38 -15.51 -19.29 -1.02
CA GLU A 38 -14.91 -18.83 -2.25
C GLU A 38 -14.96 -17.30 -2.29
N TYR A 39 -13.81 -16.67 -2.45
CA TYR A 39 -13.63 -15.23 -2.46
C TYR A 39 -13.29 -14.78 -3.89
N VAL A 40 -14.19 -14.03 -4.51
CA VAL A 40 -14.10 -13.72 -5.94
C VAL A 40 -14.14 -12.23 -6.20
N ASP A 41 -13.01 -11.66 -6.60
CA ASP A 41 -12.91 -10.25 -7.03
C ASP A 41 -12.94 -10.16 -8.57
N GLU A 42 -14.14 -10.09 -9.15
CA GLU A 42 -14.34 -10.05 -10.60
C GLU A 42 -14.25 -8.62 -11.14
N GLY A 43 -13.54 -8.44 -12.27
CA GLY A 43 -13.40 -7.13 -12.93
C GLY A 43 -12.58 -6.11 -12.13
N VAL A 44 -11.85 -6.56 -11.11
CA VAL A 44 -11.06 -5.70 -10.23
C VAL A 44 -9.59 -5.71 -10.66
N SER A 45 -9.12 -4.60 -11.25
CA SER A 45 -7.69 -4.42 -11.56
C SER A 45 -6.82 -4.57 -10.31
N GLY A 46 -5.64 -5.19 -10.48
CA GLY A 46 -4.65 -5.31 -9.41
C GLY A 46 -4.25 -3.97 -8.76
N SER A 47 -4.40 -2.85 -9.47
CA SER A 47 -4.07 -1.50 -8.99
C SER A 47 -5.24 -0.78 -8.28
N LYS A 48 -6.48 -1.27 -8.36
CA LYS A 48 -7.62 -0.64 -7.65
C LYS A 48 -7.46 -0.73 -6.14
N LYS A 49 -7.85 0.32 -5.43
CA LYS A 49 -7.73 0.45 -3.96
C LYS A 49 -8.60 -0.53 -3.17
N SER A 50 -9.74 -0.98 -3.70
CA SER A 50 -10.66 -1.87 -3.00
C SER A 50 -10.74 -3.23 -3.69
N ARG A 51 -10.58 -4.28 -2.92
CA ARG A 51 -10.82 -5.69 -3.25
C ARG A 51 -11.66 -6.26 -2.12
N PRO A 52 -12.98 -6.12 -2.20
CA PRO A 52 -13.85 -6.47 -1.08
C PRO A 52 -13.72 -7.92 -0.65
N GLU A 53 -13.56 -8.83 -1.60
CA GLU A 53 -13.43 -10.24 -1.29
C GLU A 53 -12.05 -10.62 -0.73
N LEU A 54 -10.98 -9.98 -1.18
CA LEU A 54 -9.68 -10.13 -0.53
C LEU A 54 -9.69 -9.56 0.89
N ASP A 55 -10.32 -8.40 1.09
CA ASP A 55 -10.43 -7.78 2.41
C ASP A 55 -11.27 -8.69 3.36
N ARG A 56 -12.33 -9.34 2.84
CA ARG A 56 -13.13 -10.34 3.56
C ARG A 56 -12.30 -11.59 3.89
N LEU A 57 -11.54 -12.11 2.94
CA LEU A 57 -10.64 -13.24 3.16
C LEU A 57 -9.64 -12.97 4.27
N VAL A 58 -9.03 -11.76 4.29
CA VAL A 58 -8.09 -11.36 5.33
C VAL A 58 -8.77 -11.30 6.71
N GLN A 59 -10.00 -10.77 6.80
CA GLN A 59 -10.77 -10.76 8.06
C GLN A 59 -11.09 -12.16 8.55
N ASP A 60 -11.48 -13.05 7.65
CA ASP A 60 -11.79 -14.43 7.95
C ASP A 60 -10.54 -15.25 8.34
N ALA A 61 -9.38 -14.92 7.74
CA ALA A 61 -8.08 -15.45 8.14
C ALA A 61 -7.72 -15.00 9.57
N MET A 62 -7.96 -13.74 9.92
CA MET A 62 -7.75 -13.27 11.29
C MET A 62 -8.59 -14.06 12.32
N SER A 63 -9.78 -14.49 11.93
CA SER A 63 -10.70 -15.31 12.74
C SER A 63 -10.44 -16.82 12.61
N ARG A 64 -9.44 -17.25 11.86
CA ARG A 64 -9.06 -18.66 11.61
C ARG A 64 -10.24 -19.54 11.14
N LYS A 65 -11.02 -19.05 10.19
CA LYS A 65 -12.14 -19.82 9.63
C LYS A 65 -11.70 -20.98 8.75
N PHE A 66 -10.46 -20.94 8.26
CA PHE A 66 -9.85 -21.95 7.39
C PHE A 66 -8.37 -22.16 7.76
N ASP A 67 -7.81 -23.25 7.26
CA ASP A 67 -6.44 -23.70 7.53
C ASP A 67 -5.50 -23.40 6.36
N LEU A 68 -6.06 -23.20 5.15
CA LEU A 68 -5.34 -23.03 3.89
C LEU A 68 -6.04 -21.99 3.01
N VAL A 69 -5.27 -21.17 2.33
CA VAL A 69 -5.72 -20.34 1.21
C VAL A 69 -5.20 -20.94 -0.08
N ALA A 70 -6.08 -21.21 -1.04
CA ALA A 70 -5.72 -21.71 -2.37
C ALA A 70 -5.98 -20.66 -3.44
N THR A 71 -5.02 -20.45 -4.35
CA THR A 71 -5.14 -19.57 -5.50
C THR A 71 -4.38 -20.13 -6.70
N LEU A 72 -4.71 -19.72 -7.93
CA LEU A 72 -3.96 -20.15 -9.11
C LEU A 72 -2.57 -19.50 -9.19
N GLU A 73 -2.46 -18.23 -8.83
CA GLU A 73 -1.23 -17.45 -8.95
C GLU A 73 -1.06 -16.50 -7.77
N LEU A 74 0.18 -16.30 -7.33
CA LEU A 74 0.53 -15.29 -6.32
C LEU A 74 0.09 -13.88 -6.70
N SER A 75 0.12 -13.56 -8.00
CA SER A 75 -0.32 -12.28 -8.55
C SER A 75 -1.80 -11.99 -8.31
N ARG A 76 -2.60 -12.98 -7.98
CA ARG A 76 -4.01 -12.81 -7.62
C ARG A 76 -4.15 -12.24 -6.22
N LEU A 77 -3.37 -12.73 -5.25
CA LEU A 77 -3.40 -12.28 -3.86
C LEU A 77 -2.80 -10.86 -3.69
N GLY A 78 -1.63 -10.59 -4.25
CA GLY A 78 -0.95 -9.31 -4.05
C GLY A 78 -1.30 -8.22 -5.08
N ARG A 79 -1.37 -6.95 -4.64
CA ARG A 79 -1.42 -5.75 -5.52
C ARG A 79 -0.02 -5.29 -5.91
N SER A 80 0.91 -5.56 -5.06
CA SER A 80 2.32 -5.27 -5.16
C SER A 80 3.07 -6.32 -4.36
N VAL A 81 4.37 -6.40 -4.58
CA VAL A 81 5.25 -7.26 -3.80
C VAL A 81 5.09 -7.00 -2.30
N LYS A 82 5.04 -5.73 -1.88
CA LYS A 82 4.81 -5.35 -0.49
C LYS A 82 3.50 -5.92 0.07
N ASN A 83 2.39 -5.74 -0.65
CA ASN A 83 1.08 -6.23 -0.20
C ASN A 83 1.01 -7.76 -0.15
N MET A 84 1.69 -8.43 -1.07
CA MET A 84 1.82 -9.89 -1.06
C MET A 84 2.57 -10.37 0.19
N CYS A 85 3.69 -9.72 0.55
CA CYS A 85 4.42 -10.03 1.79
C CYS A 85 3.56 -9.80 3.04
N GLU A 86 2.80 -8.69 3.09
CA GLU A 86 1.92 -8.39 4.21
C GLU A 86 0.84 -9.47 4.41
N ILE A 87 0.22 -9.94 3.31
CA ILE A 87 -0.76 -11.03 3.35
C ILE A 87 -0.10 -12.34 3.79
N ALA A 88 1.06 -12.65 3.24
CA ALA A 88 1.82 -13.84 3.54
C ALA A 88 2.24 -13.91 5.03
N ASP A 89 2.75 -12.82 5.56
CA ASP A 89 3.14 -12.70 6.97
C ASP A 89 1.91 -12.86 7.88
N LEU A 90 0.75 -12.28 7.49
CA LEU A 90 -0.49 -12.45 8.21
C LEU A 90 -0.94 -13.92 8.23
N LEU A 91 -0.94 -14.61 7.09
CA LEU A 91 -1.31 -16.03 7.01
C LEU A 91 -0.38 -16.87 7.90
N LYS A 92 0.94 -16.63 7.82
CA LYS A 92 1.93 -17.33 8.64
C LYS A 92 1.73 -17.10 10.14
N GLN A 93 1.47 -15.86 10.58
CA GLN A 93 1.18 -15.53 11.97
C GLN A 93 -0.08 -16.23 12.49
N LYS A 94 -1.04 -16.52 11.62
CA LYS A 94 -2.28 -17.22 11.95
C LYS A 94 -2.18 -18.74 11.76
N ASN A 95 -1.00 -19.26 11.39
CA ASN A 95 -0.78 -20.66 11.03
C ASN A 95 -1.74 -21.13 9.93
N ILE A 96 -1.96 -20.28 8.93
CA ILE A 96 -2.74 -20.59 7.72
C ILE A 96 -1.75 -20.82 6.60
N ASN A 97 -1.89 -21.96 5.93
CA ASN A 97 -1.05 -22.35 4.81
C ASN A 97 -1.48 -21.65 3.52
N LEU A 98 -0.60 -21.64 2.55
CA LEU A 98 -0.82 -21.09 1.22
C LEU A 98 -0.53 -22.16 0.17
N PHE A 99 -1.48 -22.36 -0.74
CA PHE A 99 -1.32 -23.17 -1.93
C PHE A 99 -1.46 -22.34 -3.19
N VAL A 100 -0.46 -22.41 -4.08
CA VAL A 100 -0.47 -21.70 -5.36
C VAL A 100 -0.21 -22.69 -6.48
N LYS A 101 -1.26 -23.00 -7.26
CA LYS A 101 -1.23 -24.05 -8.26
C LYS A 101 -0.15 -23.84 -9.33
N ASN A 102 -0.14 -22.69 -10.00
CA ASN A 102 0.73 -22.46 -11.16
C ASN A 102 2.22 -22.35 -10.81
N GLN A 103 2.55 -21.95 -9.58
CA GLN A 103 3.93 -21.89 -9.09
C GLN A 103 4.34 -23.13 -8.29
N ASN A 104 3.47 -24.13 -8.14
CA ASN A 104 3.71 -25.32 -7.32
C ASN A 104 4.17 -24.99 -5.88
N ILE A 105 3.58 -23.94 -5.30
CA ILE A 105 3.88 -23.53 -3.93
C ILE A 105 2.84 -24.18 -3.02
N ASP A 106 3.30 -24.99 -2.10
CA ASP A 106 2.49 -25.60 -1.05
C ASP A 106 3.21 -25.48 0.29
N THR A 107 2.81 -24.49 1.09
CA THR A 107 3.44 -24.23 2.39
C THR A 107 3.09 -25.25 3.48
N THR A 108 2.27 -26.25 3.16
CA THR A 108 2.09 -27.43 4.04
C THR A 108 3.31 -28.34 4.01
N THR A 109 4.15 -28.23 2.97
CA THR A 109 5.38 -28.99 2.80
C THR A 109 6.61 -28.15 3.21
N ILE A 110 7.63 -28.80 3.75
CA ILE A 110 8.89 -28.13 4.13
C ILE A 110 9.53 -27.41 2.93
N VAL A 111 9.51 -28.05 1.75
CA VAL A 111 10.09 -27.50 0.52
C VAL A 111 9.29 -26.27 0.05
N GLY A 112 7.96 -26.35 0.09
CA GLY A 112 7.10 -25.23 -0.29
C GLY A 112 7.23 -24.03 0.68
N GLU A 113 7.35 -24.31 1.98
CA GLU A 113 7.63 -23.24 2.97
C GLU A 113 8.99 -22.58 2.72
N LEU A 114 10.03 -23.36 2.45
CA LEU A 114 11.35 -22.83 2.11
C LEU A 114 11.29 -21.95 0.85
N PHE A 115 10.65 -22.44 -0.21
CA PHE A 115 10.52 -21.71 -1.46
C PHE A 115 9.75 -20.39 -1.26
N PHE A 116 8.68 -20.43 -0.49
CA PHE A 116 7.90 -19.24 -0.14
C PHE A 116 8.72 -18.22 0.65
N ASN A 117 9.52 -18.65 1.61
CA ASN A 117 10.42 -17.79 2.38
C ASN A 117 11.48 -17.14 1.47
N ILE A 118 12.00 -17.84 0.47
CA ILE A 118 12.94 -17.30 -0.52
C ILE A 118 12.26 -16.20 -1.35
N ILE A 119 11.07 -16.44 -1.88
CA ILE A 119 10.31 -15.45 -2.65
C ILE A 119 10.05 -14.20 -1.80
N ASN A 120 9.63 -14.35 -0.55
CA ASN A 120 9.42 -13.25 0.37
C ASN A 120 10.69 -12.43 0.63
N SER A 121 11.83 -13.11 0.79
CA SER A 121 13.12 -12.45 1.00
C SER A 121 13.56 -11.64 -0.22
N ILE A 122 13.39 -12.17 -1.42
CA ILE A 122 13.66 -11.46 -2.67
C ILE A 122 12.77 -10.23 -2.79
N ALA A 123 11.48 -10.39 -2.49
CA ALA A 123 10.51 -9.34 -2.53
C ALA A 123 10.82 -8.19 -1.54
N GLN A 124 11.23 -8.51 -0.33
CA GLN A 124 11.68 -7.53 0.67
C GLN A 124 12.94 -6.80 0.21
N TYR A 125 13.89 -7.52 -0.38
CA TYR A 125 15.12 -6.95 -0.93
C TYR A 125 14.83 -5.93 -2.05
N GLU A 126 13.93 -6.25 -2.99
CA GLU A 126 13.50 -5.31 -4.04
C GLU A 126 12.87 -4.04 -3.47
N LEU A 127 12.06 -4.17 -2.42
CA LEU A 127 11.47 -3.02 -1.71
C LEU A 127 12.55 -2.16 -1.06
N GLN A 128 13.56 -2.77 -0.44
CA GLN A 128 14.67 -2.05 0.15
C GLN A 128 15.49 -1.29 -0.91
N LEU A 129 15.85 -1.93 -2.01
CA LEU A 129 16.54 -1.27 -3.13
C LEU A 129 15.75 -0.07 -3.68
N THR A 130 14.43 -0.20 -3.76
CA THR A 130 13.56 0.88 -4.20
C THR A 130 13.59 2.06 -3.22
N ARG A 131 13.56 1.80 -1.91
CA ARG A 131 13.70 2.84 -0.87
C ARG A 131 15.05 3.55 -0.94
N GLU A 132 16.13 2.81 -1.11
CA GLU A 132 17.48 3.36 -1.24
C GLU A 132 17.59 4.28 -2.47
N ARG A 133 17.03 3.87 -3.61
CA ARG A 133 16.97 4.72 -4.83
C ARG A 133 16.19 6.01 -4.59
N ILE A 134 15.06 5.95 -3.87
CA ILE A 134 14.26 7.13 -3.53
C ILE A 134 15.06 8.06 -2.62
N VAL A 135 15.68 7.54 -1.56
CA VAL A 135 16.48 8.34 -0.63
C VAL A 135 17.64 9.02 -1.35
N SER A 136 18.41 8.27 -2.14
CA SER A 136 19.50 8.81 -2.95
C SER A 136 19.01 9.87 -3.94
N GLY A 137 17.86 9.65 -4.58
CA GLY A 137 17.23 10.64 -5.45
C GLY A 137 16.84 11.94 -4.74
N LEU A 138 16.31 11.84 -3.50
CA LEU A 138 15.96 12.99 -2.66
C LEU A 138 17.21 13.77 -2.22
N GLU A 139 18.27 13.06 -1.84
CA GLU A 139 19.55 13.69 -1.46
C GLU A 139 20.18 14.44 -2.66
N ASN A 140 20.18 13.83 -3.83
CA ASN A 140 20.66 14.48 -5.05
C ASN A 140 19.83 15.73 -5.41
N ALA A 141 18.50 15.65 -5.23
CA ALA A 141 17.64 16.80 -5.43
C ALA A 141 17.96 17.93 -4.43
N LYS A 142 18.22 17.60 -3.16
CA LYS A 142 18.68 18.58 -2.15
C LYS A 142 20.03 19.21 -2.52
N ARG A 143 21.00 18.40 -2.95
CA ARG A 143 22.31 18.90 -3.40
C ARG A 143 22.19 19.86 -4.60
N LYS A 144 21.20 19.65 -5.47
CA LYS A 144 20.86 20.52 -6.59
C LYS A 144 20.02 21.74 -6.19
N GLY A 145 19.86 22.02 -4.90
CA GLY A 145 19.10 23.17 -4.39
C GLY A 145 17.58 23.07 -4.55
N LYS A 146 17.03 21.90 -4.88
CA LYS A 146 15.58 21.71 -4.99
C LYS A 146 14.95 21.65 -3.62
N THR A 147 13.98 22.50 -3.36
CA THR A 147 13.15 22.44 -2.14
C THR A 147 12.20 21.25 -2.26
N LEU A 148 12.32 20.28 -1.32
CA LEU A 148 11.47 19.10 -1.26
C LEU A 148 10.24 19.37 -0.41
N GLY A 149 9.14 18.68 -0.72
CA GLY A 149 7.88 18.78 -0.01
C GLY A 149 6.82 19.58 -0.76
N ARG A 150 5.71 19.84 -0.06
CA ARG A 150 4.60 20.63 -0.61
C ARG A 150 5.05 22.09 -0.77
N LYS A 151 4.89 22.64 -1.97
CA LYS A 151 5.13 24.08 -2.21
C LYS A 151 4.26 24.89 -1.25
N THR A 152 4.89 25.84 -0.55
CA THR A 152 4.15 26.79 0.28
C THR A 152 3.39 27.78 -0.60
N ASN A 153 2.17 28.17 -0.19
CA ASN A 153 1.39 29.21 -0.89
C ASN A 153 1.99 30.63 -0.70
N LEU A 154 3.19 30.73 -0.12
CA LEU A 154 3.90 32.00 0.10
C LEU A 154 4.69 32.38 -1.15
N ASN A 155 3.99 32.89 -2.16
CA ASN A 155 4.64 33.57 -3.29
C ASN A 155 5.20 34.94 -2.85
N SER A 156 6.05 35.56 -3.70
CA SER A 156 6.70 36.82 -3.40
C SER A 156 5.70 37.97 -3.09
N GLN A 157 4.55 37.98 -3.75
CA GLN A 157 3.50 38.97 -3.52
C GLN A 157 2.84 38.79 -2.16
N THR A 158 2.50 37.51 -1.81
CA THR A 158 1.91 37.19 -0.50
C THR A 158 2.87 37.51 0.65
N LYS A 159 4.19 37.25 0.48
CA LYS A 159 5.21 37.62 1.45
C LYS A 159 5.27 39.14 1.68
N LYS A 160 5.29 39.93 0.61
CA LYS A 160 5.27 41.42 0.71
C LYS A 160 4.01 41.88 1.44
N LYS A 161 2.82 41.39 1.06
CA LYS A 161 1.56 41.75 1.69
C LYS A 161 1.54 41.40 3.20
N ILE A 162 2.09 40.24 3.59
CA ILE A 162 2.19 39.88 5.02
C ILE A 162 3.07 40.85 5.78
N LEU A 163 4.22 41.25 5.22
CA LEU A 163 5.14 42.20 5.85
C LEU A 163 4.51 43.59 5.98
N GLU A 164 3.87 44.10 4.92
CA GLU A 164 3.16 45.39 4.92
C GLU A 164 2.05 45.43 5.97
N MET A 165 1.21 44.40 6.03
CA MET A 165 0.14 44.34 7.03
C MET A 165 0.70 44.21 8.45
N LYS A 166 1.83 43.52 8.62
CA LYS A 166 2.48 43.38 9.93
C LYS A 166 3.12 44.70 10.39
N SER A 167 3.72 45.47 9.49
CA SER A 167 4.26 46.83 9.81
C SER A 167 3.16 47.83 10.21
N GLN A 168 1.92 47.62 9.72
CA GLN A 168 0.72 48.35 10.11
C GLN A 168 0.05 47.83 11.40
N ASN A 169 0.74 46.98 12.18
CA ASN A 169 0.24 46.35 13.41
C ASN A 169 -1.04 45.53 13.25
N VAL A 170 -1.33 45.00 12.03
CA VAL A 170 -2.48 44.16 11.82
C VAL A 170 -2.27 42.79 12.49
N GLY A 171 -3.29 42.30 13.19
CA GLY A 171 -3.23 41.03 13.89
C GLY A 171 -3.16 39.81 12.94
N LEU A 172 -2.41 38.76 13.34
CA LEU A 172 -2.15 37.58 12.51
C LEU A 172 -3.41 36.89 11.96
N LYS A 173 -4.52 36.89 12.73
CA LYS A 173 -5.80 36.34 12.27
C LYS A 173 -6.38 37.09 11.07
N LYS A 174 -6.28 38.42 11.07
CA LYS A 174 -6.76 39.27 9.98
C LYS A 174 -5.85 39.14 8.75
N ILE A 175 -4.52 39.06 8.95
CA ILE A 175 -3.57 38.76 7.88
C ILE A 175 -3.86 37.40 7.23
N ALA A 176 -4.17 36.38 8.04
CA ALA A 176 -4.50 35.05 7.54
C ALA A 176 -5.78 35.04 6.69
N LEU A 177 -6.79 35.79 7.10
CA LEU A 177 -8.05 35.92 6.36
C LEU A 177 -7.82 36.57 4.98
N GLU A 178 -7.06 37.65 4.92
CA GLU A 178 -6.81 38.40 3.69
C GLU A 178 -5.83 37.74 2.74
N THR A 179 -4.83 37.05 3.28
CA THR A 179 -3.81 36.36 2.45
C THR A 179 -4.15 34.92 2.12
N LYS A 180 -5.23 34.36 2.71
CA LYS A 180 -5.63 32.95 2.62
C LYS A 180 -4.48 31.98 3.01
N VAL A 181 -3.61 32.43 3.92
CA VAL A 181 -2.47 31.64 4.45
C VAL A 181 -2.75 31.31 5.92
N ALA A 182 -2.46 30.07 6.31
CA ALA A 182 -2.67 29.64 7.69
C ALA A 182 -1.82 30.47 8.67
N VAL A 183 -2.38 30.82 9.82
CA VAL A 183 -1.71 31.62 10.87
C VAL A 183 -0.35 31.01 11.28
N LYS A 184 -0.26 29.66 11.33
CA LYS A 184 1.00 28.95 11.61
C LYS A 184 2.08 29.30 10.60
N THR A 185 1.75 29.23 9.30
CA THR A 185 2.69 29.52 8.20
C THR A 185 3.12 31.00 8.20
N ILE A 186 2.21 31.93 8.55
CA ILE A 186 2.55 33.35 8.70
C ILE A 186 3.51 33.54 9.86
N ARG A 187 3.28 32.89 11.00
CA ARG A 187 4.16 32.96 12.17
C ARG A 187 5.57 32.43 11.87
N GLU A 188 5.65 31.26 11.23
CA GLU A 188 6.92 30.65 10.78
C GLU A 188 7.66 31.54 9.79
N PHE A 189 6.96 32.20 8.86
CA PHE A 189 7.55 33.13 7.93
C PHE A 189 8.10 34.40 8.64
N LEU A 190 7.34 34.98 9.56
CA LEU A 190 7.75 36.14 10.30
C LEU A 190 8.91 35.87 11.28
N SER A 191 9.04 34.64 11.80
CA SER A 191 10.18 34.24 12.63
C SER A 191 11.47 34.03 11.85
N THR A 192 11.37 33.75 10.54
CA THR A 192 12.54 33.61 9.63
C THR A 192 12.87 34.89 8.85
N ALA A 193 11.95 35.85 8.81
CA ALA A 193 12.20 37.16 8.27
C ALA A 193 12.80 38.03 9.38
N ASP A 194 14.08 38.40 9.27
CA ASP A 194 14.72 39.44 10.12
C ASP A 194 13.93 40.73 9.99
N LEU A 195 12.92 40.89 10.85
CA LEU A 195 12.23 42.18 10.99
C LEU A 195 13.14 43.07 11.87
N PRO A 196 13.55 44.27 11.41
CA PRO A 196 14.17 45.25 12.30
C PRO A 196 13.21 45.47 13.47
N GLN A 197 13.70 45.25 14.69
CA GLN A 197 12.96 45.54 15.90
C GLN A 197 12.68 47.07 15.85
N VAL A 198 11.40 47.42 15.67
CA VAL A 198 10.95 48.80 15.85
C VAL A 198 11.00 49.08 17.34
N ALA A 199 11.91 49.96 17.71
CA ALA A 199 12.05 50.48 19.05
C ALA A 199 10.80 51.25 19.47
#